data_01c21dffd63dfa3374855ad76b55e20b
#
_entry.id   01c21dffd63dfa3374855ad76b55e20b
#
_cell.length_a   1.000
_cell.length_b   1.000
_cell.length_c   1.000
_cell.angle_alpha   90.00
_cell.angle_beta   90.00
_cell.angle_gamma   90.00
#
_symmetry.space_group_name_H-M   'P 1'
#
loop_
_entity.id
_entity.type
_entity.pdbx_description
1 polymer ?
#
loop_
_entity_poly.entity_id
_entity_poly.type
_entity_poly.pdbx_seq_one_letter_code
_entity_poly.pdbx_strand_id
1 'polypeptide(L)'
;EGHRLEFKDKKNIKSELEIKGVVFNEMKGAMSSITSQLWHGMSRHLYSSSTYKHNSGGDPEEILDITHNDLVNFHKKHYHPSNATFFTFGKIDPTEIQEFIKTNVLSCFEPSSEKLGVQNEDRLSSPKIKSDFYNPLPGDEDNHHVVISWLLNESHNPVELLETYLMSNILLDNSASPLRKALESSSLGKSPSPLTGLEADQKELVFAAGLEGVSANKHQEVENLIVDCLKKLISEGIPKELVDSSLHQLEIRQREITGSGMPFGLQIMLTCLPACIHNDDPLNILDLDNAFNIIKERLEQDNYIESLIEKNLINNNHKLNYSLIPDTNFNKKNDDRIYEKIRNKTKNLTEDDKNKIIDLAQALETRQEAIDDPEALPKVTKEDIP
;
A
#
# COMPACT_ATOMS: atom_id res chain seq x y z
N GLU A 1 -10.83 -18.06 7.85
CA GLU A 1 -10.96 -17.66 9.25
C GLU A 1 -10.57 -16.18 9.45
N GLY A 2 -11.56 -15.29 9.49
CA GLY A 2 -11.36 -13.89 9.81
C GLY A 2 -11.02 -13.73 11.30
N HIS A 3 -12.02 -13.94 12.15
CA HIS A 3 -11.92 -13.95 13.61
C HIS A 3 -12.99 -14.84 14.23
N ARG A 4 -12.76 -15.29 15.45
CA ARG A 4 -13.73 -16.02 16.29
C ARG A 4 -13.47 -15.76 17.77
N LEU A 5 -14.51 -15.97 18.59
CA LEU A 5 -14.36 -16.06 20.03
C LEU A 5 -13.88 -17.45 20.43
N GLU A 6 -12.95 -17.52 21.37
CA GLU A 6 -12.48 -18.77 21.96
C GLU A 6 -12.21 -18.56 23.45
N PHE A 7 -12.44 -19.56 24.30
CA PHE A 7 -12.06 -19.50 25.69
C PHE A 7 -10.54 -19.77 25.82
N LYS A 8 -9.84 -19.03 26.67
CA LYS A 8 -8.42 -19.28 26.97
C LYS A 8 -8.19 -20.72 27.43
N ASP A 9 -9.07 -21.22 28.33
CA ASP A 9 -9.20 -22.64 28.59
C ASP A 9 -10.35 -23.18 27.73
N LYS A 10 -10.02 -23.87 26.66
CA LYS A 10 -10.94 -24.38 25.63
C LYS A 10 -12.08 -25.27 26.14
N LYS A 11 -11.98 -25.77 27.39
CA LYS A 11 -12.96 -26.66 28.02
C LYS A 11 -13.74 -26.01 29.15
N ASN A 12 -13.50 -24.73 29.45
CA ASN A 12 -14.05 -24.05 30.63
C ASN A 12 -14.83 -22.80 30.24
N ILE A 13 -16.16 -22.87 30.25
CA ILE A 13 -17.07 -21.74 29.97
C ILE A 13 -16.94 -20.55 30.96
N LYS A 14 -16.21 -20.72 32.07
CA LYS A 14 -15.91 -19.66 33.03
C LYS A 14 -14.56 -19.00 32.79
N SER A 15 -13.76 -19.54 31.85
CA SER A 15 -12.50 -18.97 31.46
C SER A 15 -12.75 -17.64 30.70
N GLU A 16 -11.74 -16.82 30.60
CA GLU A 16 -11.76 -15.58 29.87
C GLU A 16 -11.88 -15.86 28.35
N LEU A 17 -12.68 -15.05 27.66
CA LEU A 17 -12.81 -15.09 26.20
C LEU A 17 -11.72 -14.24 25.54
N GLU A 18 -11.18 -14.76 24.47
CA GLU A 18 -10.22 -14.06 23.61
C GLU A 18 -10.64 -14.14 22.14
N ILE A 19 -10.08 -13.27 21.32
CA ILE A 19 -10.22 -13.34 19.86
C ILE A 19 -9.09 -14.19 19.28
N LYS A 20 -9.46 -15.15 18.46
CA LYS A 20 -8.58 -15.95 17.59
C LYS A 20 -8.99 -15.76 16.15
N GLY A 21 -8.09 -15.99 15.23
CA GLY A 21 -8.34 -15.96 13.79
C GLY A 21 -7.07 -15.68 13.04
N VAL A 22 -6.91 -16.29 11.87
CA VAL A 22 -5.69 -16.15 11.06
C VAL A 22 -5.55 -14.70 10.61
N VAL A 23 -6.57 -14.14 9.96
CA VAL A 23 -6.52 -12.76 9.44
C VAL A 23 -6.36 -11.74 10.58
N PHE A 24 -7.11 -11.89 11.67
CA PHE A 24 -6.97 -10.99 12.84
C PHE A 24 -5.55 -10.99 13.40
N ASN A 25 -4.96 -12.18 13.61
CA ASN A 25 -3.62 -12.30 14.18
C ASN A 25 -2.54 -11.82 13.19
N GLU A 26 -2.70 -12.11 11.89
CA GLU A 26 -1.81 -11.64 10.83
C GLU A 26 -1.80 -10.11 10.78
N MET A 27 -2.97 -9.48 10.77
CA MET A 27 -3.06 -8.02 10.73
C MET A 27 -2.58 -7.37 12.04
N LYS A 28 -2.82 -7.99 13.19
CA LYS A 28 -2.24 -7.54 14.47
C LYS A 28 -0.70 -7.62 14.42
N GLY A 29 -0.14 -8.67 13.81
CA GLY A 29 1.30 -8.81 13.58
C GLY A 29 1.85 -7.78 12.59
N ALA A 30 1.20 -7.60 11.44
CA ALA A 30 1.60 -6.63 10.43
C ALA A 30 1.61 -5.19 10.98
N MET A 31 0.60 -4.84 11.77
CA MET A 31 0.49 -3.53 12.43
C MET A 31 1.40 -3.36 13.64
N SER A 32 2.24 -4.34 14.00
CA SER A 32 3.32 -4.16 14.97
C SER A 32 4.56 -3.49 14.37
N SER A 33 4.70 -3.49 13.04
CA SER A 33 5.78 -2.80 12.32
C SER A 33 5.57 -1.29 12.32
N ILE A 34 6.58 -0.53 12.72
CA ILE A 34 6.56 0.94 12.71
C ILE A 34 6.35 1.47 11.28
N THR A 35 7.01 0.87 10.28
CA THR A 35 6.83 1.25 8.87
C THR A 35 5.40 1.03 8.39
N SER A 36 4.76 -0.08 8.77
CA SER A 36 3.35 -0.33 8.44
C SER A 36 2.43 0.69 9.12
N GLN A 37 2.66 1.00 10.40
CA GLN A 37 1.89 2.02 11.11
C GLN A 37 2.07 3.40 10.49
N LEU A 38 3.30 3.74 10.10
CA LEU A 38 3.62 5.01 9.44
C LEU A 38 2.89 5.13 8.09
N TRP A 39 2.94 4.08 7.26
CA TRP A 39 2.26 4.03 5.97
C TRP A 39 0.74 4.14 6.11
N HIS A 40 0.13 3.30 6.94
CA HIS A 40 -1.33 3.29 7.11
C HIS A 40 -1.84 4.54 7.82
N GLY A 41 -1.09 5.09 8.76
CA GLY A 41 -1.42 6.36 9.39
C GLY A 41 -1.36 7.52 8.39
N MET A 42 -0.28 7.61 7.60
CA MET A 42 -0.16 8.61 6.53
C MET A 42 -1.32 8.48 5.53
N SER A 43 -1.59 7.28 5.02
CA SER A 43 -2.65 7.03 4.03
C SER A 43 -4.04 7.40 4.58
N ARG A 44 -4.35 7.03 5.83
CA ARG A 44 -5.62 7.36 6.49
C ARG A 44 -5.90 8.86 6.53
N HIS A 45 -4.87 9.67 6.69
CA HIS A 45 -5.00 11.13 6.78
C HIS A 45 -4.82 11.85 5.44
N LEU A 46 -4.06 11.27 4.51
CA LEU A 46 -3.88 11.80 3.16
C LEU A 46 -5.17 11.65 2.35
N TYR A 47 -5.79 10.47 2.44
CA TYR A 47 -7.07 10.18 1.79
C TYR A 47 -8.24 10.42 2.74
N SER A 48 -9.33 11.01 2.24
CA SER A 48 -10.56 11.25 2.98
C SER A 48 -11.77 10.54 2.35
N SER A 49 -11.87 10.53 1.04
CA SER A 49 -12.97 9.95 0.27
C SER A 49 -12.60 8.60 -0.37
N SER A 50 -11.36 8.43 -0.82
CA SER A 50 -10.90 7.21 -1.48
C SER A 50 -10.75 6.02 -0.53
N THR A 51 -10.90 4.81 -1.09
CA THR A 51 -10.68 3.54 -0.39
C THR A 51 -9.24 3.37 0.13
N TYR A 52 -8.27 4.08 -0.44
CA TYR A 52 -6.87 4.02 -0.02
C TYR A 52 -6.60 4.52 1.42
N LYS A 53 -7.58 5.17 2.05
CA LYS A 53 -7.53 5.48 3.50
C LYS A 53 -7.58 4.24 4.39
N HIS A 54 -8.04 3.11 3.87
CA HIS A 54 -8.19 1.87 4.61
C HIS A 54 -6.98 0.94 4.38
N ASN A 55 -6.63 0.16 5.40
CA ASN A 55 -5.69 -0.93 5.24
C ASN A 55 -6.37 -2.07 4.47
N SER A 56 -5.79 -2.49 3.34
CA SER A 56 -6.35 -3.55 2.47
C SER A 56 -6.46 -4.90 3.18
N GLY A 57 -5.58 -5.21 4.13
CA GLY A 57 -5.67 -6.42 4.96
C GLY A 57 -6.67 -6.29 6.12
N GLY A 58 -7.18 -5.09 6.39
CA GLY A 58 -8.10 -4.76 7.46
C GLY A 58 -7.41 -4.21 8.72
N ASP A 59 -8.11 -3.33 9.42
CA ASP A 59 -7.70 -2.88 10.75
C ASP A 59 -8.10 -3.93 11.79
N PRO A 60 -7.20 -4.38 12.67
CA PRO A 60 -7.51 -5.38 13.69
C PRO A 60 -8.72 -5.07 14.55
N GLU A 61 -8.96 -3.79 14.87
CA GLU A 61 -10.14 -3.39 15.65
C GLU A 61 -11.43 -3.46 14.80
N GLU A 62 -11.38 -3.10 13.51
CA GLU A 62 -12.53 -3.09 12.61
C GLU A 62 -12.89 -4.50 12.10
N ILE A 63 -11.91 -5.40 11.93
CA ILE A 63 -12.16 -6.80 11.58
C ILE A 63 -13.18 -7.44 12.54
N LEU A 64 -13.16 -7.06 13.82
CA LEU A 64 -14.06 -7.60 14.82
C LEU A 64 -15.54 -7.25 14.58
N ASP A 65 -15.84 -6.26 13.78
CA ASP A 65 -17.20 -5.81 13.48
C ASP A 65 -17.77 -6.40 12.19
N ILE A 66 -16.92 -7.02 11.35
CA ILE A 66 -17.33 -7.66 10.10
C ILE A 66 -18.12 -8.94 10.39
N THR A 67 -19.28 -9.05 9.76
CA THR A 67 -20.11 -10.27 9.82
C THR A 67 -19.82 -11.20 8.64
N HIS A 68 -20.20 -12.47 8.77
CA HIS A 68 -20.13 -13.43 7.66
C HIS A 68 -20.92 -12.97 6.42
N ASN A 69 -22.08 -12.34 6.63
CA ASN A 69 -22.88 -11.80 5.53
C ASN A 69 -22.18 -10.65 4.81
N ASP A 70 -21.50 -9.76 5.53
CA ASP A 70 -20.72 -8.69 4.92
C ASP A 70 -19.63 -9.25 4.02
N LEU A 71 -18.89 -10.26 4.50
CA LEU A 71 -17.84 -10.94 3.74
C LEU A 71 -18.39 -11.60 2.48
N VAL A 72 -19.50 -12.36 2.60
CA VAL A 72 -20.14 -13.03 1.46
C VAL A 72 -20.68 -12.04 0.43
N ASN A 73 -21.29 -10.96 0.87
CA ASN A 73 -21.82 -9.92 -0.02
C ASN A 73 -20.69 -9.19 -0.74
N PHE A 74 -19.62 -8.85 -0.02
CA PHE A 74 -18.41 -8.24 -0.61
C PHE A 74 -17.81 -9.17 -1.68
N HIS A 75 -17.63 -10.46 -1.35
CA HIS A 75 -17.09 -11.44 -2.28
C HIS A 75 -17.95 -11.55 -3.55
N LYS A 76 -19.27 -11.70 -3.42
CA LYS A 76 -20.20 -11.79 -4.56
C LYS A 76 -20.14 -10.56 -5.46
N LYS A 77 -19.96 -9.38 -4.87
CA LYS A 77 -19.91 -8.13 -5.62
C LYS A 77 -18.58 -7.96 -6.35
N HIS A 78 -17.46 -8.18 -5.66
CA HIS A 78 -16.14 -7.80 -6.16
C HIS A 78 -15.41 -8.93 -6.91
N TYR A 79 -15.72 -10.20 -6.61
CA TYR A 79 -15.09 -11.37 -7.23
C TYR A 79 -15.90 -11.93 -8.40
N HIS A 80 -16.48 -11.05 -9.20
CA HIS A 80 -17.19 -11.41 -10.41
C HIS A 80 -16.24 -11.37 -11.62
N PRO A 81 -16.31 -12.33 -12.60
CA PRO A 81 -15.40 -12.35 -13.75
C PRO A 81 -15.43 -11.08 -14.60
N SER A 82 -16.57 -10.35 -14.64
CA SER A 82 -16.65 -9.04 -15.32
C SER A 82 -15.77 -7.95 -14.68
N ASN A 83 -15.26 -8.20 -13.48
CA ASN A 83 -14.34 -7.33 -12.74
C ASN A 83 -12.93 -7.94 -12.65
N ALA A 84 -12.63 -8.94 -13.45
CA ALA A 84 -11.34 -9.63 -13.44
C ALA A 84 -10.55 -9.33 -14.72
N THR A 85 -9.25 -9.13 -14.56
CA THR A 85 -8.28 -9.09 -15.65
C THR A 85 -7.43 -10.36 -15.60
N PHE A 86 -7.41 -11.11 -16.69
CA PHE A 86 -6.60 -12.30 -16.84
C PHE A 86 -5.28 -11.95 -17.52
N PHE A 87 -4.18 -12.30 -16.90
CA PHE A 87 -2.83 -12.07 -17.44
C PHE A 87 -2.10 -13.41 -17.56
N THR A 88 -1.54 -13.66 -18.74
CA THR A 88 -0.71 -14.84 -19.01
C THR A 88 0.57 -14.40 -19.70
N PHE A 89 1.70 -14.98 -19.30
CA PHE A 89 3.00 -14.68 -19.89
C PHE A 89 3.79 -15.96 -20.13
N GLY A 90 4.35 -16.12 -21.31
CA GLY A 90 5.19 -17.24 -21.67
C GLY A 90 4.96 -17.71 -23.13
N LYS A 91 5.61 -18.80 -23.50
CA LYS A 91 5.39 -19.44 -24.82
C LYS A 91 4.12 -20.31 -24.78
N ILE A 92 2.98 -19.65 -24.74
CA ILE A 92 1.66 -20.29 -24.63
C ILE A 92 0.78 -19.73 -25.76
N ASP A 93 -0.07 -20.56 -26.36
CA ASP A 93 -1.08 -20.07 -27.29
C ASP A 93 -2.20 -19.35 -26.51
N PRO A 94 -2.35 -18.04 -26.68
CA PRO A 94 -3.37 -17.28 -25.95
C PRO A 94 -4.79 -17.75 -26.29
N THR A 95 -5.02 -18.32 -27.48
CA THR A 95 -6.34 -18.79 -27.93
C THR A 95 -6.79 -20.00 -27.10
N GLU A 96 -5.89 -20.93 -26.81
CA GLU A 96 -6.20 -22.11 -25.99
C GLU A 96 -6.60 -21.70 -24.56
N ILE A 97 -5.86 -20.75 -23.98
CA ILE A 97 -6.19 -20.25 -22.63
C ILE A 97 -7.50 -19.47 -22.61
N GLN A 98 -7.74 -18.62 -23.61
CA GLN A 98 -8.99 -17.87 -23.71
C GLN A 98 -10.20 -18.82 -23.84
N GLU A 99 -10.13 -19.85 -24.69
CA GLU A 99 -11.21 -20.83 -24.84
C GLU A 99 -11.39 -21.66 -23.56
N PHE A 100 -10.30 -22.00 -22.84
CA PHE A 100 -10.39 -22.68 -21.56
C PHE A 100 -11.12 -21.83 -20.51
N ILE A 101 -10.72 -20.55 -20.35
CA ILE A 101 -11.35 -19.61 -19.41
C ILE A 101 -12.81 -19.40 -19.80
N LYS A 102 -13.11 -19.17 -21.08
CA LYS A 102 -14.47 -18.97 -21.58
C LYS A 102 -15.37 -20.17 -21.26
N THR A 103 -14.88 -21.37 -21.53
CA THR A 103 -15.68 -22.61 -21.38
C THR A 103 -15.86 -22.99 -19.91
N ASN A 104 -14.80 -22.90 -19.10
CA ASN A 104 -14.81 -23.44 -17.74
C ASN A 104 -15.13 -22.40 -16.65
N VAL A 105 -15.02 -21.12 -16.96
CA VAL A 105 -15.26 -20.03 -15.99
C VAL A 105 -16.39 -19.13 -16.45
N LEU A 106 -16.21 -18.42 -17.59
CA LEU A 106 -17.15 -17.38 -18.01
C LEU A 106 -18.55 -17.92 -18.34
N SER A 107 -18.66 -19.17 -18.83
CA SER A 107 -19.93 -19.83 -19.12
C SER A 107 -20.82 -20.03 -17.87
N CYS A 108 -20.25 -19.92 -16.66
CA CYS A 108 -20.98 -20.06 -15.40
C CYS A 108 -21.55 -18.73 -14.86
N PHE A 109 -21.29 -17.61 -15.54
CA PHE A 109 -21.67 -16.28 -15.08
C PHE A 109 -22.40 -15.50 -16.18
N GLU A 110 -23.40 -14.70 -15.77
CA GLU A 110 -23.98 -13.70 -16.66
C GLU A 110 -23.11 -12.43 -16.63
N PRO A 111 -22.92 -11.74 -17.77
CA PRO A 111 -22.14 -10.52 -17.79
C PRO A 111 -22.72 -9.43 -16.88
N SER A 112 -21.88 -8.80 -16.08
CA SER A 112 -22.26 -7.65 -15.27
C SER A 112 -21.81 -6.34 -15.95
N SER A 113 -22.70 -5.35 -15.97
CA SER A 113 -22.39 -4.00 -16.41
C SER A 113 -21.84 -3.11 -15.27
N GLU A 114 -21.84 -3.60 -14.03
CA GLU A 114 -21.31 -2.85 -12.89
C GLU A 114 -19.81 -2.78 -12.99
N LYS A 115 -19.30 -1.57 -13.21
CA LYS A 115 -17.85 -1.31 -13.18
C LYS A 115 -17.47 -0.91 -11.75
N LEU A 116 -16.67 -1.73 -11.13
CA LEU A 116 -16.08 -1.45 -9.83
C LEU A 116 -14.74 -0.74 -10.05
N GLY A 117 -14.60 0.43 -9.48
CA GLY A 117 -13.37 1.23 -9.59
C GLY A 117 -13.25 2.20 -8.44
N VAL A 118 -12.03 2.64 -8.19
CA VAL A 118 -11.74 3.66 -7.20
C VAL A 118 -11.93 5.03 -7.85
N GLN A 119 -12.64 5.93 -7.19
CA GLN A 119 -12.72 7.33 -7.62
C GLN A 119 -11.45 8.08 -7.19
N ASN A 120 -11.16 9.18 -7.88
CA ASN A 120 -10.09 10.07 -7.46
C ASN A 120 -10.40 10.65 -6.09
N GLU A 121 -9.36 10.95 -5.33
CA GLU A 121 -9.50 11.61 -4.03
C GLU A 121 -9.97 13.06 -4.18
N ASP A 122 -10.87 13.48 -3.32
CA ASP A 122 -11.29 14.88 -3.23
C ASP A 122 -10.12 15.76 -2.78
N ARG A 123 -9.73 16.74 -3.61
CA ARG A 123 -8.55 17.57 -3.32
C ARG A 123 -8.76 18.44 -2.09
N LEU A 124 -7.75 18.47 -1.24
CA LEU A 124 -7.74 19.34 -0.06
C LEU A 124 -7.68 20.82 -0.49
N SER A 125 -8.44 21.67 0.20
CA SER A 125 -8.38 23.12 0.01
C SER A 125 -7.16 23.77 0.69
N SER A 126 -6.59 23.10 1.70
CA SER A 126 -5.40 23.53 2.42
C SER A 126 -4.65 22.33 3.00
N PRO A 127 -3.33 22.45 3.22
CA PRO A 127 -2.53 21.41 3.83
C PRO A 127 -3.05 20.96 5.20
N LYS A 128 -2.90 19.66 5.50
CA LYS A 128 -3.26 19.07 6.80
C LYS A 128 -2.02 18.82 7.65
N ILE A 129 -2.18 18.91 8.98
CA ILE A 129 -1.20 18.45 9.96
C ILE A 129 -1.90 17.40 10.82
N LYS A 130 -1.34 16.19 10.89
CA LYS A 130 -1.90 15.06 11.64
C LYS A 130 -0.81 14.26 12.33
N SER A 131 -1.22 13.56 13.40
CA SER A 131 -0.34 12.65 14.11
C SER A 131 -1.10 11.45 14.65
N ASP A 132 -0.41 10.31 14.72
CA ASP A 132 -0.83 9.11 15.41
C ASP A 132 0.29 8.67 16.38
N PHE A 133 0.04 7.60 17.13
CA PHE A 133 0.97 7.09 18.12
C PHE A 133 1.42 5.67 17.79
N TYR A 134 2.60 5.29 18.27
CA TYR A 134 3.13 3.93 18.19
C TYR A 134 3.86 3.54 19.47
N ASN A 135 4.03 2.23 19.69
CA ASN A 135 4.82 1.77 20.84
C ASN A 135 6.31 1.73 20.48
N PRO A 136 7.14 2.57 21.10
CA PRO A 136 8.58 2.60 20.81
C PRO A 136 9.29 1.36 21.35
N LEU A 137 10.47 1.06 20.79
CA LEU A 137 11.42 0.15 21.40
C LEU A 137 12.05 0.81 22.64
N PRO A 138 12.54 0.02 23.63
CA PRO A 138 13.27 0.59 24.77
C PRO A 138 14.47 1.41 24.30
N GLY A 139 14.55 2.66 24.73
CA GLY A 139 15.59 3.63 24.33
C GLY A 139 15.24 4.52 23.13
N ASP A 140 14.06 4.32 22.55
CA ASP A 140 13.57 5.11 21.39
C ASP A 140 12.33 5.97 21.76
N GLU A 141 12.18 6.34 23.05
CA GLU A 141 11.02 7.09 23.55
C GLU A 141 10.89 8.52 22.98
N ASP A 142 11.94 9.08 22.37
CA ASP A 142 11.92 10.37 21.66
C ASP A 142 12.19 10.21 20.15
N ASN A 143 11.85 9.05 19.58
CA ASN A 143 12.11 8.74 18.18
C ASN A 143 10.87 8.98 17.33
N HIS A 144 10.56 10.26 17.04
CA HIS A 144 9.42 10.60 16.19
C HIS A 144 9.74 10.34 14.71
N HIS A 145 8.73 9.93 13.93
CA HIS A 145 8.80 9.88 12.48
C HIS A 145 8.00 11.06 11.92
N VAL A 146 8.61 11.85 11.04
CA VAL A 146 7.95 13.00 10.42
C VAL A 146 8.02 12.85 8.91
N VAL A 147 6.87 12.84 8.25
CA VAL A 147 6.73 12.65 6.80
C VAL A 147 5.83 13.74 6.23
N ILE A 148 6.32 14.41 5.20
CA ILE A 148 5.52 15.30 4.38
C ILE A 148 5.16 14.51 3.12
N SER A 149 3.87 14.42 2.81
CA SER A 149 3.38 13.71 1.64
C SER A 149 2.45 14.57 0.80
N TRP A 150 2.48 14.36 -0.51
CA TRP A 150 1.67 15.04 -1.50
C TRP A 150 0.94 14.02 -2.36
N LEU A 151 -0.35 14.24 -2.57
CA LEU A 151 -1.11 13.50 -3.57
C LEU A 151 -0.98 14.21 -4.91
N LEU A 152 -0.55 13.48 -5.93
CA LEU A 152 -0.22 14.01 -7.25
C LEU A 152 -1.27 13.60 -8.30
N ASN A 153 -0.83 13.47 -9.56
CA ASN A 153 -1.66 13.09 -10.69
C ASN A 153 -1.96 11.57 -10.69
N GLU A 154 -2.78 11.15 -11.64
CA GLU A 154 -3.16 9.74 -11.82
C GLU A 154 -1.99 8.90 -12.35
N SER A 155 -1.87 7.66 -11.86
CA SER A 155 -0.76 6.75 -12.18
C SER A 155 -0.85 6.13 -13.58
N HIS A 156 -2.01 6.17 -14.23
CA HIS A 156 -2.25 5.54 -15.52
C HIS A 156 -1.96 6.44 -16.73
N ASN A 157 -1.73 7.75 -16.54
CA ASN A 157 -1.29 8.64 -17.61
C ASN A 157 0.23 8.49 -17.79
N PRO A 158 0.72 7.92 -18.92
CA PRO A 158 2.13 7.59 -19.07
C PRO A 158 3.05 8.82 -19.08
N VAL A 159 2.60 9.97 -19.59
CA VAL A 159 3.40 11.20 -19.60
C VAL A 159 3.55 11.75 -18.18
N GLU A 160 2.44 11.89 -17.44
CA GLU A 160 2.46 12.40 -16.08
C GLU A 160 3.18 11.46 -15.12
N LEU A 161 3.06 10.15 -15.34
CA LEU A 161 3.78 9.12 -14.59
C LEU A 161 5.31 9.27 -14.78
N LEU A 162 5.78 9.34 -16.03
CA LEU A 162 7.21 9.49 -16.31
C LEU A 162 7.77 10.86 -15.87
N GLU A 163 7.01 11.95 -16.00
CA GLU A 163 7.37 13.26 -15.44
C GLU A 163 7.59 13.18 -13.93
N THR A 164 6.69 12.48 -13.25
CA THR A 164 6.76 12.34 -11.79
C THR A 164 7.93 11.43 -11.38
N TYR A 165 8.17 10.34 -12.13
CA TYR A 165 9.38 9.51 -11.93
C TYR A 165 10.66 10.31 -12.15
N LEU A 166 10.73 11.11 -13.22
CA LEU A 166 11.90 11.94 -13.51
C LEU A 166 12.14 12.95 -12.40
N MET A 167 11.10 13.67 -11.98
CA MET A 167 11.16 14.59 -10.83
C MET A 167 11.64 13.88 -9.55
N SER A 168 11.06 12.73 -9.23
CA SER A 168 11.44 11.95 -8.05
C SER A 168 12.89 11.46 -8.11
N ASN A 169 13.34 10.98 -9.28
CA ASN A 169 14.72 10.52 -9.45
C ASN A 169 15.73 11.67 -9.28
N ILE A 170 15.47 12.84 -9.88
CA ILE A 170 16.30 14.03 -9.71
C ILE A 170 16.42 14.40 -8.22
N LEU A 171 15.32 14.32 -7.48
CA LEU A 171 15.26 14.71 -6.07
C LEU A 171 15.88 13.69 -5.12
N LEU A 172 15.74 12.36 -5.39
CA LEU A 172 15.92 11.32 -4.39
C LEU A 172 16.73 10.07 -4.80
N ASP A 173 17.10 9.87 -6.09
CA ASP A 173 17.61 8.57 -6.58
C ASP A 173 18.90 8.10 -5.88
N ASN A 174 19.77 9.03 -5.52
CA ASN A 174 21.05 8.70 -4.88
C ASN A 174 21.48 9.78 -3.88
N SER A 175 22.53 9.52 -3.11
CA SER A 175 23.04 10.43 -2.06
C SER A 175 23.57 11.79 -2.58
N ALA A 176 23.77 11.94 -3.90
CA ALA A 176 24.11 13.22 -4.53
C ALA A 176 22.84 14.01 -4.92
N SER A 177 21.68 13.33 -5.02
CA SER A 177 20.40 13.97 -5.31
C SER A 177 20.04 14.99 -4.23
N PRO A 178 19.59 16.20 -4.62
CA PRO A 178 19.58 17.35 -3.70
C PRO A 178 18.70 17.16 -2.46
N LEU A 179 17.49 16.63 -2.61
CA LEU A 179 16.60 16.43 -1.47
C LEU A 179 17.10 15.25 -0.60
N ARG A 180 17.57 14.17 -1.24
CA ARG A 180 18.18 13.03 -0.52
C ARG A 180 19.34 13.48 0.33
N LYS A 181 20.25 14.27 -0.25
CA LYS A 181 21.41 14.84 0.44
C LYS A 181 21.00 15.74 1.61
N ALA A 182 19.98 16.59 1.41
CA ALA A 182 19.48 17.45 2.47
C ALA A 182 18.95 16.65 3.67
N LEU A 183 18.22 15.57 3.41
CA LEU A 183 17.70 14.68 4.45
C LEU A 183 18.84 13.92 5.16
N GLU A 184 19.75 13.30 4.41
CA GLU A 184 20.85 12.49 4.96
C GLU A 184 21.89 13.31 5.76
N SER A 185 22.12 14.57 5.36
CA SER A 185 23.06 15.45 6.05
C SER A 185 22.45 16.26 7.19
N SER A 186 21.13 16.14 7.41
CA SER A 186 20.42 16.90 8.45
C SER A 186 20.70 16.37 9.85
N SER A 187 20.87 17.27 10.81
CA SER A 187 20.92 16.94 12.25
C SER A 187 19.54 16.88 12.92
N LEU A 188 18.44 17.03 12.15
CA LEU A 188 17.07 17.03 12.67
C LEU A 188 16.55 15.64 12.98
N GLY A 189 17.11 14.62 12.34
CA GLY A 189 16.75 13.22 12.53
C GLY A 189 17.95 12.29 12.40
N LYS A 190 17.72 10.99 12.56
CA LYS A 190 18.75 9.95 12.45
C LYS A 190 18.99 9.53 10.99
N SER A 191 17.94 9.45 10.19
CA SER A 191 17.96 9.03 8.78
C SER A 191 16.69 9.48 8.03
N PRO A 192 16.70 9.45 6.68
CA PRO A 192 15.48 9.62 5.90
C PRO A 192 14.41 8.61 6.30
N SER A 193 13.15 9.06 6.30
CA SER A 193 12.01 8.19 6.56
C SER A 193 11.95 7.03 5.55
N PRO A 194 11.57 5.81 5.97
CA PRO A 194 11.37 4.68 5.04
C PRO A 194 10.29 4.93 3.97
N LEU A 195 9.43 5.94 4.16
CA LEU A 195 8.43 6.35 3.16
C LEU A 195 8.95 7.41 2.18
N THR A 196 10.22 7.83 2.27
CA THR A 196 10.78 8.82 1.36
C THR A 196 10.90 8.23 -0.05
N GLY A 197 10.15 8.78 -1.01
CA GLY A 197 10.11 8.29 -2.38
C GLY A 197 8.78 8.59 -3.07
N LEU A 198 8.60 7.95 -4.21
CA LEU A 198 7.38 7.97 -5.01
C LEU A 198 6.67 6.63 -4.89
N GLU A 199 5.39 6.66 -4.50
CA GLU A 199 4.47 5.53 -4.53
C GLU A 199 3.59 5.65 -5.78
N ALA A 200 3.60 4.64 -6.64
CA ALA A 200 2.92 4.66 -7.94
C ALA A 200 1.91 3.51 -8.13
N ASP A 201 1.72 2.65 -7.12
CA ASP A 201 0.85 1.48 -7.22
C ASP A 201 -0.63 1.80 -6.97
N GLN A 202 -0.93 3.03 -6.53
CA GLN A 202 -2.29 3.50 -6.30
C GLN A 202 -2.82 4.24 -7.54
N LYS A 203 -4.11 4.57 -7.52
CA LYS A 203 -4.73 5.32 -8.62
C LYS A 203 -4.08 6.68 -8.87
N GLU A 204 -3.69 7.36 -7.79
CA GLU A 204 -3.02 8.65 -7.82
C GLU A 204 -1.66 8.50 -7.13
N LEU A 205 -0.66 9.11 -7.73
CA LEU A 205 0.73 9.06 -7.26
C LEU A 205 0.87 9.77 -5.92
N VAL A 206 1.69 9.22 -5.03
CA VAL A 206 2.05 9.87 -3.76
C VAL A 206 3.55 10.10 -3.71
N PHE A 207 3.97 11.35 -3.59
CA PHE A 207 5.36 11.67 -3.28
C PHE A 207 5.48 11.95 -1.79
N ALA A 208 6.48 11.40 -1.15
CA ALA A 208 6.74 11.61 0.26
C ALA A 208 8.22 11.87 0.55
N ALA A 209 8.49 12.69 1.55
CA ALA A 209 9.83 12.95 2.05
C ALA A 209 9.78 13.21 3.55
N GLY A 210 10.76 12.72 4.30
CA GLY A 210 10.75 12.88 5.76
C GLY A 210 11.98 12.34 6.44
N LEU A 211 11.96 12.39 7.76
CA LEU A 211 13.02 11.89 8.64
C LEU A 211 12.44 11.00 9.73
N GLU A 212 13.22 10.03 10.16
CA GLU A 212 13.00 9.28 11.38
C GLU A 212 14.02 9.68 12.46
N GLY A 213 13.72 9.41 13.71
CA GLY A 213 14.58 9.82 14.82
C GLY A 213 14.53 11.31 15.12
N VAL A 214 13.40 11.94 14.86
CA VAL A 214 13.19 13.37 15.07
C VAL A 214 12.73 13.63 16.51
N SER A 215 13.29 14.63 17.17
CA SER A 215 12.82 15.04 18.52
C SER A 215 11.47 15.76 18.46
N ALA A 216 10.70 15.67 19.56
CA ALA A 216 9.31 16.15 19.67
C ALA A 216 9.08 17.62 19.23
N ASN A 217 10.05 18.49 19.42
CA ASN A 217 9.95 19.92 19.11
C ASN A 217 10.47 20.31 17.73
N LYS A 218 10.85 19.32 16.87
CA LYS A 218 11.53 19.56 15.58
C LYS A 218 10.66 19.26 14.34
N HIS A 219 9.41 18.89 14.50
CA HIS A 219 8.55 18.49 13.38
C HIS A 219 8.43 19.57 12.30
N GLN A 220 8.21 20.82 12.70
CA GLN A 220 8.12 21.94 11.75
C GLN A 220 9.45 22.23 11.06
N GLU A 221 10.57 22.01 11.72
CA GLU A 221 11.89 22.19 11.12
C GLU A 221 12.16 21.16 10.00
N VAL A 222 11.61 19.95 10.11
CA VAL A 222 11.68 18.94 9.04
C VAL A 222 10.90 19.40 7.79
N GLU A 223 9.68 19.93 7.98
CA GLU A 223 8.93 20.49 6.84
C GLU A 223 9.69 21.66 6.21
N ASN A 224 10.22 22.56 7.02
CA ASN A 224 11.00 23.71 6.53
C ASN A 224 12.24 23.25 5.74
N LEU A 225 12.99 22.27 6.24
CA LEU A 225 14.14 21.68 5.54
C LEU A 225 13.77 21.22 4.12
N ILE A 226 12.67 20.48 4.00
CA ILE A 226 12.20 19.94 2.72
C ILE A 226 11.76 21.07 1.79
N VAL A 227 10.88 21.96 2.27
CA VAL A 227 10.34 23.07 1.48
C VAL A 227 11.43 24.05 1.06
N ASP A 228 12.37 24.37 1.93
CA ASP A 228 13.48 25.28 1.62
C ASP A 228 14.45 24.67 0.59
N CYS A 229 14.69 23.35 0.68
CA CYS A 229 15.46 22.63 -0.34
C CYS A 229 14.76 22.71 -1.71
N LEU A 230 13.46 22.46 -1.79
CA LEU A 230 12.69 22.56 -3.04
C LEU A 230 12.67 23.98 -3.60
N LYS A 231 12.43 25.00 -2.76
CA LYS A 231 12.46 26.40 -3.17
C LYS A 231 13.83 26.83 -3.68
N LYS A 232 14.89 26.36 -3.05
CA LYS A 232 16.26 26.62 -3.47
C LYS A 232 16.51 26.07 -4.87
N LEU A 233 16.09 24.82 -5.13
CA LEU A 233 16.22 24.20 -6.47
C LEU A 233 15.48 24.99 -7.54
N ILE A 234 14.26 25.46 -7.25
CA ILE A 234 13.49 26.29 -8.18
C ILE A 234 14.22 27.61 -8.47
N SER A 235 14.82 28.24 -7.44
CA SER A 235 15.46 29.55 -7.61
C SER A 235 16.87 29.50 -8.22
N GLU A 236 17.64 28.45 -7.96
CA GLU A 236 19.02 28.29 -8.44
C GLU A 236 19.07 27.52 -9.78
N GLY A 237 17.99 26.82 -10.13
CA GLY A 237 17.93 25.92 -11.29
C GLY A 237 18.53 24.55 -11.00
N ILE A 238 18.15 23.57 -11.82
CA ILE A 238 18.64 22.22 -11.77
C ILE A 238 19.68 22.01 -12.86
N PRO A 239 20.90 21.50 -12.54
CA PRO A 239 21.93 21.27 -13.57
C PRO A 239 21.40 20.34 -14.68
N LYS A 240 21.56 20.79 -15.93
CA LYS A 240 21.11 20.01 -17.12
C LYS A 240 21.69 18.60 -17.12
N GLU A 241 22.95 18.43 -16.73
CA GLU A 241 23.62 17.11 -16.66
C GLU A 241 22.90 16.17 -15.68
N LEU A 242 22.33 16.67 -14.60
CA LEU A 242 21.54 15.86 -13.66
C LEU A 242 20.20 15.44 -14.28
N VAL A 243 19.54 16.34 -15.01
CA VAL A 243 18.28 16.03 -15.71
C VAL A 243 18.53 15.00 -16.81
N ASP A 244 19.53 15.22 -17.68
CA ASP A 244 19.88 14.32 -18.77
C ASP A 244 20.28 12.92 -18.26
N SER A 245 21.07 12.86 -17.18
CA SER A 245 21.47 11.60 -16.56
C SER A 245 20.28 10.85 -15.97
N SER A 246 19.40 11.54 -15.26
CA SER A 246 18.20 10.95 -14.65
C SER A 246 17.22 10.44 -15.72
N LEU A 247 17.03 11.18 -16.80
CA LEU A 247 16.19 10.76 -17.92
C LEU A 247 16.76 9.52 -18.61
N HIS A 248 18.08 9.50 -18.86
CA HIS A 248 18.75 8.36 -19.47
C HIS A 248 18.65 7.09 -18.61
N GLN A 249 18.85 7.22 -17.31
CA GLN A 249 18.66 6.09 -16.39
C GLN A 249 17.21 5.60 -16.38
N LEU A 250 16.23 6.50 -16.43
CA LEU A 250 14.82 6.14 -16.50
C LEU A 250 14.51 5.37 -17.79
N GLU A 251 15.03 5.82 -18.95
CA GLU A 251 14.89 5.10 -20.23
C GLU A 251 15.51 3.69 -20.17
N ILE A 252 16.71 3.55 -19.60
CA ILE A 252 17.34 2.25 -19.46
C ILE A 252 16.47 1.32 -18.59
N ARG A 253 16.05 1.76 -17.42
CA ARG A 253 15.21 0.97 -16.51
C ARG A 253 13.91 0.48 -17.17
N GLN A 254 13.30 1.32 -18.00
CA GLN A 254 12.06 0.96 -18.71
C GLN A 254 12.26 -0.02 -19.86
N ARG A 255 13.46 -0.06 -20.45
CA ARG A 255 13.77 -0.94 -21.59
C ARG A 255 14.53 -2.20 -21.19
N GLU A 256 14.97 -2.28 -19.96
CA GLU A 256 15.77 -3.39 -19.49
C GLU A 256 14.90 -4.64 -19.23
N ILE A 257 15.17 -5.70 -19.99
CA ILE A 257 14.53 -7.01 -19.84
C ILE A 257 15.46 -7.87 -18.96
N THR A 258 15.52 -7.61 -17.67
CA THR A 258 16.35 -8.38 -16.75
C THR A 258 15.53 -9.04 -15.66
N GLY A 259 15.89 -10.28 -15.36
CA GLY A 259 15.32 -11.03 -14.27
C GLY A 259 15.98 -10.76 -12.91
N SER A 260 16.36 -9.51 -12.60
CA SER A 260 17.03 -9.18 -11.34
C SER A 260 16.10 -9.36 -10.13
N GLY A 261 15.91 -10.62 -9.72
CA GLY A 261 15.15 -11.00 -8.53
C GLY A 261 13.65 -11.20 -8.74
N MET A 262 13.06 -10.73 -9.84
CA MET A 262 11.65 -10.91 -10.18
C MET A 262 11.50 -11.44 -11.62
N PRO A 263 10.68 -12.47 -11.89
CA PRO A 263 10.39 -12.92 -13.25
C PRO A 263 9.83 -11.77 -14.11
N PHE A 264 10.33 -11.62 -15.32
CA PHE A 264 9.96 -10.50 -16.21
C PHE A 264 8.45 -10.41 -16.47
N GLY A 265 7.76 -11.55 -16.66
CA GLY A 265 6.30 -11.57 -16.81
C GLY A 265 5.55 -11.01 -15.60
N LEU A 266 6.04 -11.28 -14.40
CA LEU A 266 5.48 -10.70 -13.17
C LEU A 266 5.74 -9.18 -13.11
N GLN A 267 6.92 -8.73 -13.52
CA GLN A 267 7.24 -7.31 -13.60
C GLN A 267 6.29 -6.57 -14.55
N ILE A 268 6.05 -7.11 -15.75
CA ILE A 268 5.09 -6.53 -16.70
C ILE A 268 3.68 -6.49 -16.09
N MET A 269 3.24 -7.58 -15.45
CA MET A 269 1.93 -7.65 -14.81
C MET A 269 1.78 -6.54 -13.76
N LEU A 270 2.76 -6.38 -12.87
CA LEU A 270 2.72 -5.34 -11.83
C LEU A 270 2.75 -3.93 -12.41
N THR A 271 3.51 -3.70 -13.49
CA THR A 271 3.54 -2.42 -14.21
C THR A 271 2.16 -2.08 -14.81
N CYS A 272 1.45 -3.08 -15.35
CA CYS A 272 0.11 -2.89 -15.93
C CYS A 272 -1.01 -2.81 -14.88
N LEU A 273 -0.76 -3.29 -13.66
CA LEU A 273 -1.77 -3.47 -12.63
C LEU A 273 -2.57 -2.19 -12.32
N PRO A 274 -1.95 -1.02 -12.10
CA PRO A 274 -2.70 0.21 -11.83
C PRO A 274 -3.71 0.55 -12.93
N ALA A 275 -3.32 0.44 -14.20
CA ALA A 275 -4.23 0.66 -15.33
C ALA A 275 -5.38 -0.36 -15.34
N CYS A 276 -5.07 -1.66 -15.15
CA CYS A 276 -6.09 -2.71 -15.14
C CYS A 276 -7.13 -2.51 -14.04
N ILE A 277 -6.72 -2.25 -12.81
CA ILE A 277 -7.64 -2.12 -11.66
C ILE A 277 -8.44 -0.81 -11.69
N HIS A 278 -7.99 0.19 -12.45
CA HIS A 278 -8.68 1.48 -12.60
C HIS A 278 -9.47 1.62 -13.92
N ASN A 279 -9.65 0.51 -14.64
CA ASN A 279 -10.39 0.43 -15.91
C ASN A 279 -9.78 1.24 -17.04
N ASP A 280 -8.47 1.35 -17.11
CA ASP A 280 -7.70 1.95 -18.18
C ASP A 280 -7.05 0.89 -19.07
N ASP A 281 -6.52 1.32 -20.21
CA ASP A 281 -5.84 0.43 -21.13
C ASP A 281 -4.38 0.19 -20.69
N PRO A 282 -4.03 -1.03 -20.23
CA PRO A 282 -2.67 -1.35 -19.80
C PRO A 282 -1.62 -1.24 -20.91
N LEU A 283 -2.01 -1.27 -22.20
CA LEU A 283 -1.09 -1.14 -23.31
C LEU A 283 -0.44 0.25 -23.35
N ASN A 284 -1.15 1.28 -22.86
CA ASN A 284 -0.61 2.64 -22.82
C ASN A 284 0.61 2.76 -21.88
N ILE A 285 0.70 1.90 -20.86
CA ILE A 285 1.82 1.88 -19.92
C ILE A 285 2.99 1.02 -20.44
N LEU A 286 2.74 0.13 -21.38
CA LEU A 286 3.77 -0.69 -22.00
C LEU A 286 4.49 0.00 -23.16
N ASP A 287 3.82 0.91 -23.87
CA ASP A 287 4.41 1.72 -24.95
C ASP A 287 4.70 3.14 -24.46
N LEU A 288 5.87 3.32 -23.87
CA LEU A 288 6.32 4.59 -23.31
C LEU A 288 7.13 5.46 -24.31
N ASP A 289 7.42 4.98 -25.52
CA ASP A 289 8.26 5.71 -26.47
C ASP A 289 7.68 7.09 -26.83
N ASN A 290 6.36 7.16 -27.03
CA ASN A 290 5.69 8.43 -27.27
C ASN A 290 5.76 9.37 -26.06
N ALA A 291 5.59 8.84 -24.86
CA ALA A 291 5.67 9.61 -23.61
C ALA A 291 7.09 10.18 -23.40
N PHE A 292 8.13 9.37 -23.65
CA PHE A 292 9.52 9.84 -23.61
C PHE A 292 9.80 10.95 -24.62
N ASN A 293 9.28 10.85 -25.84
CA ASN A 293 9.44 11.90 -26.84
C ASN A 293 8.78 13.21 -26.41
N ILE A 294 7.58 13.15 -25.86
CA ILE A 294 6.89 14.32 -25.30
C ILE A 294 7.70 14.96 -24.16
N ILE A 295 8.26 14.14 -23.27
CA ILE A 295 9.09 14.65 -22.16
C ILE A 295 10.36 15.32 -22.69
N LYS A 296 11.03 14.72 -23.68
CA LYS A 296 12.22 15.33 -24.31
C LYS A 296 11.90 16.69 -24.95
N GLU A 297 10.76 16.81 -25.63
CA GLU A 297 10.31 18.09 -26.20
C GLU A 297 10.02 19.12 -25.09
N ARG A 298 9.40 18.69 -23.97
CA ARG A 298 9.13 19.59 -22.83
C ARG A 298 10.39 20.04 -22.12
N LEU A 299 11.41 19.18 -22.05
CA LEU A 299 12.72 19.50 -21.46
C LEU A 299 13.53 20.53 -22.28
N GLU A 300 13.16 20.81 -23.52
CA GLU A 300 13.72 21.94 -24.28
C GLU A 300 13.24 23.32 -23.77
N GLN A 301 12.20 23.33 -22.92
CA GLN A 301 11.71 24.54 -22.27
C GLN A 301 12.56 24.84 -21.04
N ASP A 302 12.95 26.10 -20.88
CA ASP A 302 13.70 26.55 -19.71
C ASP A 302 12.90 26.32 -18.42
N ASN A 303 13.56 25.83 -17.39
CA ASN A 303 13.01 25.59 -16.05
C ASN A 303 11.80 24.62 -16.00
N TYR A 304 11.74 23.68 -16.92
CA TYR A 304 10.60 22.72 -16.97
C TYR A 304 10.49 21.87 -15.70
N ILE A 305 11.59 21.30 -15.22
CA ILE A 305 11.61 20.46 -14.01
C ILE A 305 11.29 21.31 -12.76
N GLU A 306 11.82 22.53 -12.70
CA GLU A 306 11.50 23.48 -11.63
C GLU A 306 10.01 23.79 -11.60
N SER A 307 9.37 23.95 -12.76
CA SER A 307 7.92 24.16 -12.86
C SER A 307 7.12 22.94 -12.39
N LEU A 308 7.59 21.73 -12.64
CA LEU A 308 6.98 20.50 -12.11
C LEU A 308 7.07 20.42 -10.58
N ILE A 309 8.24 20.75 -10.02
CA ILE A 309 8.44 20.81 -8.55
C ILE A 309 7.53 21.89 -7.95
N GLU A 310 7.46 23.05 -8.57
CA GLU A 310 6.61 24.14 -8.07
C GLU A 310 5.13 23.74 -8.09
N LYS A 311 4.64 23.21 -9.22
CA LYS A 311 3.24 22.79 -9.39
C LYS A 311 2.89 21.65 -8.43
N ASN A 312 3.71 20.59 -8.39
CA ASN A 312 3.36 19.33 -7.74
C ASN A 312 3.65 19.33 -6.23
N LEU A 313 4.63 20.09 -5.76
CA LEU A 313 5.06 20.06 -4.35
C LEU A 313 4.87 21.39 -3.63
N ILE A 314 5.23 22.53 -4.23
CA ILE A 314 5.14 23.84 -3.52
C ILE A 314 3.72 24.38 -3.53
N ASN A 315 3.08 24.42 -4.71
CA ASN A 315 1.75 24.99 -4.91
C ASN A 315 0.62 23.96 -4.76
N ASN A 316 0.93 22.74 -4.33
CA ASN A 316 -0.05 21.68 -4.14
C ASN A 316 -0.64 21.72 -2.72
N ASN A 317 -1.91 22.06 -2.61
CA ASN A 317 -2.64 22.09 -1.35
C ASN A 317 -2.97 20.70 -0.80
N HIS A 318 -2.94 19.64 -1.64
CA HIS A 318 -3.12 18.27 -1.16
C HIS A 318 -1.82 17.74 -0.55
N LYS A 319 -1.45 18.36 0.54
CA LYS A 319 -0.24 18.09 1.31
C LYS A 319 -0.61 17.70 2.75
N LEU A 320 0.02 16.67 3.24
CA LEU A 320 -0.08 16.22 4.62
C LEU A 320 1.29 16.29 5.30
N ASN A 321 1.38 17.00 6.43
CA ASN A 321 2.47 16.86 7.39
C ASN A 321 2.01 15.85 8.45
N TYR A 322 2.62 14.65 8.43
CA TYR A 322 2.25 13.54 9.29
C TYR A 322 3.39 13.18 10.24
N SER A 323 3.04 13.00 11.51
CA SER A 323 3.98 12.59 12.55
C SER A 323 3.48 11.32 13.23
N LEU A 324 4.33 10.30 13.30
CA LEU A 324 4.10 9.12 14.14
C LEU A 324 4.92 9.27 15.42
N ILE A 325 4.22 9.34 16.55
CA ILE A 325 4.75 9.78 17.86
C ILE A 325 4.90 8.57 18.79
N PRO A 326 6.04 8.40 19.48
CA PRO A 326 6.20 7.33 20.44
C PRO A 326 5.29 7.50 21.68
N ASP A 327 4.59 6.44 22.09
CA ASP A 327 3.80 6.35 23.31
C ASP A 327 4.00 4.97 23.95
N THR A 328 4.71 4.90 25.03
CA THR A 328 5.01 3.64 25.75
C THR A 328 3.76 2.92 26.27
N ASN A 329 2.62 3.59 26.34
CA ASN A 329 1.34 3.01 26.72
C ASN A 329 0.47 2.59 25.53
N PHE A 330 0.95 2.78 24.28
CA PHE A 330 0.15 2.56 23.07
C PHE A 330 -0.41 1.13 22.98
N ASN A 331 0.43 0.11 23.15
CA ASN A 331 0.00 -1.29 23.11
C ASN A 331 -1.04 -1.59 24.19
N LYS A 332 -0.84 -1.10 25.41
CA LYS A 332 -1.81 -1.28 26.49
C LYS A 332 -3.16 -0.64 26.12
N LYS A 333 -3.15 0.59 25.61
CA LYS A 333 -4.38 1.28 25.19
C LYS A 333 -5.11 0.52 24.07
N ASN A 334 -4.39 -0.08 23.14
CA ASN A 334 -4.96 -0.91 22.07
C ASN A 334 -5.56 -2.21 22.62
N ASP A 335 -4.82 -2.90 23.47
CA ASP A 335 -5.31 -4.12 24.11
C ASP A 335 -6.57 -3.83 24.94
N ASP A 336 -6.59 -2.76 25.74
CA ASP A 336 -7.75 -2.32 26.51
C ASP A 336 -8.97 -2.09 25.63
N ARG A 337 -8.81 -1.43 24.44
CA ARG A 337 -9.91 -1.23 23.49
C ARG A 337 -10.44 -2.55 22.93
N ILE A 338 -9.57 -3.46 22.55
CA ILE A 338 -9.96 -4.80 22.09
C ILE A 338 -10.70 -5.55 23.19
N TYR A 339 -10.21 -5.49 24.43
CA TYR A 339 -10.89 -6.09 25.60
C TYR A 339 -12.29 -5.53 25.81
N GLU A 340 -12.45 -4.22 25.73
CA GLU A 340 -13.77 -3.58 25.84
C GLU A 340 -14.71 -4.02 24.73
N LYS A 341 -14.24 -4.12 23.47
CA LYS A 341 -15.04 -4.65 22.36
C LYS A 341 -15.49 -6.10 22.62
N ILE A 342 -14.57 -6.97 23.04
CA ILE A 342 -14.89 -8.35 23.39
C ILE A 342 -15.96 -8.37 24.49
N ARG A 343 -15.75 -7.65 25.58
CA ARG A 343 -16.68 -7.57 26.70
C ARG A 343 -18.08 -7.11 26.27
N ASN A 344 -18.14 -6.10 25.41
CA ASN A 344 -19.42 -5.58 24.90
C ASN A 344 -20.15 -6.60 24.03
N LYS A 345 -19.43 -7.32 23.16
CA LYS A 345 -19.99 -8.37 22.30
C LYS A 345 -20.44 -9.60 23.08
N THR A 346 -19.79 -9.89 24.22
CA THR A 346 -19.99 -11.13 24.97
C THR A 346 -20.86 -10.99 26.23
N LYS A 347 -21.23 -9.77 26.63
CA LYS A 347 -22.01 -9.51 27.86
C LYS A 347 -23.36 -10.22 27.93
N ASN A 348 -23.98 -10.52 26.81
CA ASN A 348 -25.31 -11.13 26.71
C ASN A 348 -25.26 -12.60 26.25
N LEU A 349 -24.09 -13.24 26.20
CA LEU A 349 -23.95 -14.65 25.83
C LEU A 349 -24.64 -15.55 26.86
N THR A 350 -25.54 -16.38 26.39
CA THR A 350 -26.19 -17.43 27.18
C THR A 350 -25.22 -18.59 27.44
N GLU A 351 -25.55 -19.52 28.33
CA GLU A 351 -24.75 -20.75 28.51
C GLU A 351 -24.72 -21.61 27.24
N ASP A 352 -25.83 -21.62 26.47
CA ASP A 352 -25.89 -22.31 25.18
C ASP A 352 -24.91 -21.70 24.17
N ASP A 353 -24.83 -20.37 24.08
CA ASP A 353 -23.87 -19.69 23.21
C ASP A 353 -22.41 -20.01 23.63
N LYS A 354 -22.13 -20.05 24.91
CA LYS A 354 -20.79 -20.40 25.42
C LYS A 354 -20.42 -21.84 25.10
N ASN A 355 -21.35 -22.77 25.21
CA ASN A 355 -21.13 -24.17 24.81
C ASN A 355 -20.86 -24.28 23.31
N LYS A 356 -21.61 -23.55 22.45
CA LYS A 356 -21.36 -23.51 21.01
C LYS A 356 -19.96 -23.00 20.69
N ILE A 357 -19.43 -22.03 21.44
CA ILE A 357 -18.04 -21.57 21.26
C ILE A 357 -17.04 -22.69 21.54
N ILE A 358 -17.27 -23.48 22.61
CA ILE A 358 -16.41 -24.65 22.93
C ILE A 358 -16.51 -25.72 21.83
N ASP A 359 -17.73 -26.07 21.43
CA ASP A 359 -17.97 -27.08 20.39
C ASP A 359 -17.30 -26.70 19.07
N LEU A 360 -17.41 -25.43 18.68
CA LEU A 360 -16.76 -24.90 17.47
C LEU A 360 -15.22 -24.97 17.59
N ALA A 361 -14.66 -24.57 18.72
CA ALA A 361 -13.22 -24.63 18.95
C ALA A 361 -12.69 -26.07 18.87
N GLN A 362 -13.43 -27.03 19.44
CA GLN A 362 -13.08 -28.45 19.42
C GLN A 362 -13.24 -29.06 18.01
N ALA A 363 -14.30 -28.72 17.30
CA ALA A 363 -14.50 -29.18 15.92
C ALA A 363 -13.39 -28.67 14.99
N LEU A 364 -12.97 -27.42 15.17
CA LEU A 364 -11.87 -26.83 14.41
C LEU A 364 -10.52 -27.50 14.73
N GLU A 365 -10.24 -27.75 16.01
CA GLU A 365 -9.04 -28.48 16.43
C GLU A 365 -8.99 -29.88 15.81
N THR A 366 -10.10 -30.62 15.88
CA THR A 366 -10.23 -31.94 15.24
C THR A 366 -9.98 -31.87 13.73
N ARG A 367 -10.51 -30.84 13.05
CA ARG A 367 -10.28 -30.64 11.59
C ARG A 367 -8.83 -30.31 11.27
N GLN A 368 -8.17 -29.50 12.11
CA GLN A 368 -6.77 -29.10 11.95
C GLN A 368 -5.78 -30.24 12.20
N GLU A 369 -6.13 -31.16 13.11
CA GLU A 369 -5.34 -32.35 13.41
C GLU A 369 -5.60 -33.52 12.45
N ALA A 370 -6.65 -33.43 11.64
CA ALA A 370 -6.97 -34.46 10.67
C ALA A 370 -5.85 -34.59 9.62
N ILE A 371 -5.43 -35.82 9.35
CA ILE A 371 -4.48 -36.11 8.29
C ILE A 371 -5.21 -36.02 6.96
N ASP A 372 -4.79 -35.12 6.10
CA ASP A 372 -5.31 -35.01 4.74
C ASP A 372 -4.82 -36.18 3.88
N ASP A 373 -5.63 -36.59 2.90
CA ASP A 373 -5.26 -37.62 1.96
C ASP A 373 -4.20 -37.12 0.96
N PRO A 374 -2.94 -37.63 1.03
CA PRO A 374 -1.88 -37.18 0.12
C PRO A 374 -2.15 -37.58 -1.33
N GLU A 375 -3.04 -38.57 -1.58
CA GLU A 375 -3.42 -39.01 -2.94
C GLU A 375 -4.33 -37.99 -3.65
N ALA A 376 -4.92 -37.02 -2.91
CA ALA A 376 -5.69 -35.93 -3.50
C ALA A 376 -4.81 -34.91 -4.24
N LEU A 377 -3.49 -34.88 -4.00
CA LEU A 377 -2.56 -33.98 -4.67
C LEU A 377 -2.16 -34.52 -6.05
N PRO A 378 -2.10 -33.68 -7.09
CA PRO A 378 -1.54 -34.08 -8.38
C PRO A 378 -0.10 -34.59 -8.20
N LYS A 379 0.19 -35.75 -8.75
CA LYS A 379 1.54 -36.33 -8.73
C LYS A 379 2.24 -36.03 -10.04
N VAL A 380 3.40 -35.36 -9.94
CA VAL A 380 4.29 -35.21 -11.09
C VAL A 380 5.14 -36.46 -11.22
N THR A 381 5.06 -37.09 -12.37
CA THR A 381 5.81 -38.29 -12.71
C THR A 381 6.88 -38.01 -13.77
N LYS A 382 7.71 -39.01 -14.09
CA LYS A 382 8.71 -38.87 -15.18
C LYS A 382 8.05 -38.67 -16.56
N GLU A 383 6.79 -39.04 -16.69
CA GLU A 383 6.00 -38.95 -17.94
C GLU A 383 5.51 -37.50 -18.17
N ASP A 384 5.50 -36.66 -17.13
CA ASP A 384 5.11 -35.27 -17.21
C ASP A 384 6.30 -34.34 -17.58
N ILE A 385 7.50 -34.91 -17.74
CA ILE A 385 8.68 -34.17 -18.18
C ILE A 385 8.69 -34.12 -19.71
N PRO A 386 8.61 -32.90 -20.34
CA PRO A 386 8.59 -32.77 -21.80
C PRO A 386 9.90 -33.21 -22.47
#